data_2bd8aba6ebc0dd5479bd56d35419c897
#
_entry.id   2bd8aba6ebc0dd5479bd56d35419c897
#
_cell.length_a   1.000
_cell.length_b   1.000
_cell.length_c   1.000
_cell.angle_alpha   90.00
_cell.angle_beta   90.00
_cell.angle_gamma   90.00
#
_symmetry.space_group_name_H-M   'P 1'
#
loop_
_entity.id
_entity.type
_entity.pdbx_description
1 polymer ?
#
loop_
_entity_poly.entity_id
_entity_poly.type
_entity_poly.pdbx_seq_one_letter_code
_entity_poly.pdbx_strand_id
1 'polypeptide(L)' 'MNLNATILGQAIAFVLFVLFCMKYVWPP' A
#
# COMPACT_ATOMS: atom_id res chain seq x y z
N MET A 1 -0.93 -22.04 -0.37
CA MET A 1 -1.21 -20.60 -0.20
C MET A 1 -0.28 -20.04 0.83
N ASN A 2 0.46 -19.09 0.43
CA ASN A 2 1.43 -18.50 1.34
C ASN A 2 1.04 -17.07 1.70
N LEU A 3 -0.08 -16.97 2.36
CA LEU A 3 -0.54 -15.69 2.85
C LEU A 3 0.05 -15.47 4.22
N ASN A 4 1.27 -15.02 4.26
CA ASN A 4 1.88 -14.77 5.54
C ASN A 4 1.84 -13.28 5.87
N ALA A 5 2.14 -12.96 7.12
CA ALA A 5 2.02 -11.59 7.61
C ALA A 5 2.94 -10.63 6.86
N THR A 6 4.09 -11.14 6.42
CA THR A 6 5.05 -10.30 5.72
C THR A 6 4.47 -9.78 4.41
N ILE A 7 3.89 -10.68 3.62
CA ILE A 7 3.31 -10.29 2.34
C ILE A 7 2.10 -9.40 2.56
N LEU A 8 1.29 -9.74 3.54
CA LEU A 8 0.11 -8.93 3.83
C LEU A 8 0.51 -7.52 4.26
N GLY A 9 1.52 -7.42 5.11
CA GLY A 9 1.99 -6.11 5.55
C GLY A 9 2.52 -5.28 4.41
N GLN A 10 3.23 -5.91 3.50
CA GLN A 10 3.77 -5.17 2.35
C GLN A 10 2.66 -4.69 1.43
N ALA A 11 1.63 -5.51 1.24
CA ALA A 11 0.51 -5.11 0.40
C ALA A 11 -0.21 -3.92 1.00
N ILE A 12 -0.44 -3.95 2.29
CA ILE A 12 -1.11 -2.85 2.98
C ILE A 12 -0.25 -1.59 2.90
N ALA A 13 1.02 -1.71 3.15
CA ALA A 13 1.92 -0.56 3.09
C ALA A 13 1.95 0.04 1.69
N PHE A 14 1.94 -0.80 0.68
CA PHE A 14 1.95 -0.31 -0.69
C PHE A 14 0.67 0.47 -1.00
N VAL A 15 -0.46 -0.07 -0.60
CA VAL A 15 -1.73 0.60 -0.84
C VAL A 15 -1.77 1.94 -0.11
N LEU A 16 -1.33 1.96 1.13
CA LEU A 16 -1.30 3.21 1.89
C LEU A 16 -0.38 4.23 1.23
N PHE A 17 0.74 3.76 0.72
CA PHE A 17 1.68 4.65 0.04
C PHE A 17 1.05 5.27 -1.21
N VAL A 18 0.38 4.45 -2.00
CA VAL A 18 -0.27 4.93 -3.22
C VAL A 18 -1.37 5.93 -2.87
N LEU A 19 -2.19 5.60 -1.88
CA LEU A 19 -3.26 6.51 -1.46
C LEU A 19 -2.68 7.82 -0.96
N PHE A 20 -1.60 7.75 -0.23
CA PHE A 20 -0.95 8.95 0.28
C PHE A 20 -0.46 9.83 -0.86
N CYS A 21 0.18 9.22 -1.84
CA CYS A 21 0.69 9.97 -2.98
C CYS A 21 -0.43 10.59 -3.77
N MET A 22 -1.51 9.85 -3.97
CA MET A 22 -2.63 10.36 -4.76
C MET A 22 -3.34 11.51 -4.07
N LYS A 23 -3.25 11.56 -2.76
CA LYS A 23 -3.93 12.60 -2.02
C LYS A 23 -3.06 13.82 -1.80
N TYR A 24 -1.79 13.62 -1.50
CA TYR A 24 -0.91 14.72 -1.11
C TYR A 24 0.05 15.15 -2.18
N VAL A 25 0.52 14.20 -2.97
CA VAL A 25 1.53 14.52 -3.98
C VAL A 25 0.89 14.82 -5.32
N TRP A 26 0.15 13.86 -5.82
CA TRP A 26 -0.45 14.03 -7.15
C TRP A 26 -1.79 13.33 -7.22
N PRO A 27 -2.85 13.98 -6.78
CA PRO A 27 -4.20 13.44 -6.98
C PRO A 27 -4.57 13.50 -8.46
N PRO A 28 -5.03 12.35 -9.00
CA PRO A 28 -5.37 12.30 -10.44
C PRO A 28 -6.61 13.10 -10.80
#